data_86cb9358e8171e5530d0e4c01862775e
#
_entry.id   86cb9358e8171e5530d0e4c01862775e
#
_cell.length_a   1.000
_cell.length_b   1.000
_cell.length_c   1.000
_cell.angle_alpha   90.00
_cell.angle_beta   90.00
_cell.angle_gamma   90.00
#
_symmetry.space_group_name_H-M   'P 1'
#
loop_
_entity.id
_entity.type
_entity.pdbx_description
1 polymer ?
#
loop_
_entity_poly.entity_id
_entity_poly.type
_entity_poly.pdbx_seq_one_letter_code
_entity_poly.pdbx_strand_id
1 'polypeptide(L)'
;MIDSGKPASVTHGHLLGGTIHYAQPLQGFRSSIEPVLLAASIPARQGSHVLEGGCGAGAALLCLAARVADVQGLGIDRDKALVALARQNAAANDRPDLSFIVADIASLPPLDTFDHACANPPYHNEAGTPSP
;
A
#
# COMPACT_ATOMS: atom_id res chain seq x y z
N MET A 1 9.08 -23.30 -17.29
CA MET A 1 9.11 -22.68 -16.69
C MET A 1 8.63 -22.17 -16.08
N ILE A 2 8.60 -22.13 -16.00
CA ILE A 2 8.27 -21.48 -15.46
C ILE A 2 8.42 -20.69 -15.20
N ASP A 3 7.95 -20.28 -15.32
CA ASP A 3 8.26 -19.31 -14.92
C ASP A 3 8.39 -19.34 -13.77
N SER A 4 8.84 -20.05 -13.51
CA SER A 4 9.04 -20.12 -12.23
C SER A 4 9.72 -18.95 -11.78
N GLY A 5 9.89 -18.54 -10.86
CA GLY A 5 10.46 -17.33 -10.47
C GLY A 5 9.93 -16.12 -11.18
N LYS A 6 9.19 -16.37 -12.18
CA LYS A 6 8.54 -15.26 -12.85
C LYS A 6 7.41 -14.76 -11.98
N PRO A 7 7.37 -13.49 -11.62
CA PRO A 7 6.29 -12.99 -10.79
C PRO A 7 4.95 -13.14 -11.50
N ALA A 8 3.89 -13.20 -10.74
CA ALA A 8 2.56 -13.12 -11.31
C ALA A 8 2.46 -11.90 -12.20
N SER A 9 1.64 -11.99 -13.22
CA SER A 9 1.45 -10.86 -14.12
C SER A 9 1.03 -9.62 -13.35
N VAL A 10 1.62 -8.50 -13.70
CA VAL A 10 1.28 -7.22 -13.10
C VAL A 10 0.86 -6.25 -14.19
N THR A 11 0.06 -5.28 -13.82
CA THR A 11 -0.25 -4.15 -14.70
C THR A 11 0.49 -2.93 -14.20
N HIS A 12 0.94 -2.13 -15.13
CA HIS A 12 1.58 -0.86 -14.84
C HIS A 12 0.64 0.27 -15.24
N GLY A 13 0.46 1.22 -14.38
CA GLY A 13 -0.42 2.34 -14.63
C GLY A 13 0.00 3.54 -13.80
N HIS A 14 -0.95 4.41 -13.57
CA HIS A 14 -0.69 5.64 -12.85
C HIS A 14 -1.84 5.95 -11.90
N LEU A 15 -1.51 6.68 -10.85
CA LEU A 15 -2.47 7.25 -9.91
C LEU A 15 -2.37 8.76 -9.97
N LEU A 16 -3.38 9.45 -9.47
CA LEU A 16 -3.42 10.91 -9.36
C LEU A 16 -3.06 11.60 -10.70
N GLY A 17 -3.78 11.22 -11.76
CA GLY A 17 -3.63 11.89 -13.06
C GLY A 17 -2.26 11.73 -13.67
N GLY A 18 -1.58 10.62 -13.42
CA GLY A 18 -0.27 10.35 -13.99
C GLY A 18 0.89 10.73 -13.09
N THR A 19 0.62 11.29 -11.91
CA THR A 19 1.67 11.73 -11.00
C THR A 19 2.44 10.57 -10.39
N ILE A 20 1.77 9.44 -10.17
CA ILE A 20 2.34 8.28 -9.49
C ILE A 20 2.36 7.09 -10.43
N HIS A 21 3.53 6.50 -10.65
CA HIS A 21 3.64 5.23 -11.34
C HIS A 21 3.26 4.11 -10.38
N TYR A 22 2.39 3.20 -10.82
CA TYR A 22 1.85 2.19 -9.93
C TYR A 22 1.71 0.85 -10.62
N ALA A 23 2.37 -0.16 -10.07
CA ALA A 23 2.23 -1.55 -10.50
C ALA A 23 1.38 -2.30 -9.50
N GLN A 24 0.46 -3.12 -9.99
CA GLN A 24 -0.39 -3.94 -9.14
C GLN A 24 -0.65 -5.28 -9.84
N PRO A 25 -1.07 -6.31 -9.09
CA PRO A 25 -1.35 -7.60 -9.71
C PRO A 25 -2.43 -7.48 -10.78
N LEU A 26 -2.26 -8.24 -11.86
CA LEU A 26 -3.29 -8.30 -12.89
C LEU A 26 -4.54 -8.97 -12.37
N GLN A 27 -4.39 -9.95 -11.47
CA GLN A 27 -5.49 -10.69 -10.87
C GLN A 27 -5.39 -10.60 -9.36
N GLY A 28 -6.48 -10.91 -8.68
CA GLY A 28 -6.57 -10.80 -7.24
C GLY A 28 -7.05 -9.43 -6.83
N PHE A 29 -6.73 -9.04 -5.61
CA PHE A 29 -7.14 -7.74 -5.11
C PHE A 29 -6.40 -6.64 -5.83
N ARG A 30 -7.14 -5.71 -6.37
CA ARG A 30 -6.59 -4.56 -7.08
C ARG A 30 -7.09 -3.28 -6.45
N SER A 31 -6.22 -2.28 -6.45
CA SER A 31 -6.59 -0.95 -5.94
C SER A 31 -7.54 -0.27 -6.91
N SER A 32 -8.47 0.48 -6.34
CA SER A 32 -9.38 1.31 -7.10
C SER A 32 -9.29 2.73 -6.54
N ILE A 33 -10.41 3.39 -6.32
CA ILE A 33 -10.40 4.75 -5.79
C ILE A 33 -10.22 4.80 -4.27
N GLU A 34 -10.49 3.69 -3.56
CA GLU A 34 -10.43 3.70 -2.09
C GLU A 34 -9.08 4.15 -1.53
N PRO A 35 -7.93 3.69 -2.04
CA PRO A 35 -6.66 4.16 -1.50
C PRO A 35 -6.45 5.65 -1.70
N VAL A 36 -6.93 6.21 -2.80
CA VAL A 36 -6.83 7.64 -3.06
C VAL A 36 -7.66 8.41 -2.03
N LEU A 37 -8.89 7.95 -1.79
CA LEU A 37 -9.78 8.57 -0.81
C LEU A 37 -9.24 8.43 0.60
N LEU A 38 -8.68 7.27 0.94
CA LEU A 38 -8.06 7.04 2.23
C LEU A 38 -6.92 8.03 2.44
N ALA A 39 -6.04 8.15 1.48
CA ALA A 39 -4.92 9.08 1.57
C ALA A 39 -5.40 10.53 1.74
N ALA A 40 -6.47 10.90 1.04
CA ALA A 40 -7.00 12.24 1.13
C ALA A 40 -7.62 12.54 2.49
N SER A 41 -8.08 11.50 3.21
CA SER A 41 -8.74 11.68 4.50
C SER A 41 -7.78 11.75 5.68
N ILE A 42 -6.51 11.39 5.51
CA ILE A 42 -5.54 11.40 6.59
C ILE A 42 -5.05 12.83 6.81
N PRO A 43 -5.25 13.41 8.01
CA PRO A 43 -4.83 14.79 8.27
C PRO A 43 -3.33 14.88 8.60
N ALA A 44 -2.50 14.26 7.79
CA ALA A 44 -1.06 14.26 8.00
C ALA A 44 -0.47 15.62 7.65
N ARG A 45 0.60 15.96 8.33
CA ARG A 45 1.36 17.18 8.12
C ARG A 45 2.75 16.82 7.68
N GLN A 46 3.50 17.81 7.23
CA GLN A 46 4.89 17.62 6.86
C GLN A 46 5.63 16.89 7.97
N GLY A 47 6.32 15.82 7.63
CA GLY A 47 7.08 15.02 8.58
C GLY A 47 6.28 14.05 9.43
N SER A 48 4.96 13.96 9.24
CA SER A 48 4.14 13.01 10.00
C SER A 48 4.57 11.57 9.75
N HIS A 49 4.46 10.74 10.78
CA HIS A 49 4.70 9.30 10.70
C HIS A 49 3.37 8.57 10.61
N VAL A 50 3.18 7.78 9.56
CA VAL A 50 1.89 7.16 9.26
C VAL A 50 2.08 5.65 9.11
N LEU A 51 1.19 4.89 9.76
CA LEU A 51 1.15 3.44 9.65
C LEU A 51 -0.08 3.02 8.84
N GLU A 52 0.12 2.13 7.88
CA GLU A 52 -1.01 1.55 7.14
C GLU A 52 -1.02 0.03 7.29
N GLY A 53 -2.12 -0.52 7.82
CA GLY A 53 -2.36 -1.94 7.84
C GLY A 53 -3.04 -2.39 6.56
N GLY A 54 -2.60 -3.54 6.00
CA GLY A 54 -3.14 -4.03 4.75
C GLY A 54 -2.78 -3.14 3.56
N CYS A 55 -1.51 -2.76 3.47
CA CYS A 55 -1.09 -1.73 2.52
C CYS A 55 -1.14 -2.17 1.05
N GLY A 56 -1.23 -3.48 0.77
CA GLY A 56 -1.19 -3.97 -0.59
C GLY A 56 0.06 -3.51 -1.32
N ALA A 57 -0.09 -3.07 -2.54
CA ALA A 57 1.03 -2.58 -3.36
C ALA A 57 1.40 -1.12 -3.08
N GLY A 58 0.84 -0.52 -2.03
CA GLY A 58 1.30 0.77 -1.51
C GLY A 58 0.57 2.00 -2.02
N ALA A 59 -0.59 1.84 -2.64
CA ALA A 59 -1.28 2.95 -3.29
C ALA A 59 -1.57 4.11 -2.34
N ALA A 60 -2.12 3.83 -1.15
CA ALA A 60 -2.53 4.90 -0.24
C ALA A 60 -1.32 5.70 0.28
N LEU A 61 -0.26 5.02 0.69
CA LEU A 61 0.94 5.71 1.15
C LEU A 61 1.62 6.50 0.03
N LEU A 62 1.62 5.97 -1.19
CA LEU A 62 2.16 6.71 -2.33
C LEU A 62 1.36 7.99 -2.59
N CYS A 63 0.04 7.89 -2.56
CA CYS A 63 -0.81 9.06 -2.74
C CYS A 63 -0.61 10.08 -1.62
N LEU A 64 -0.47 9.59 -0.38
CA LEU A 64 -0.22 10.47 0.76
C LEU A 64 1.12 11.19 0.62
N ALA A 65 2.16 10.46 0.24
CA ALA A 65 3.49 11.05 0.07
C ALA A 65 3.52 12.07 -1.06
N ALA A 66 2.68 11.90 -2.07
CA ALA A 66 2.56 12.90 -3.14
C ALA A 66 1.91 14.19 -2.65
N ARG A 67 1.05 14.08 -1.65
CA ARG A 67 0.30 15.23 -1.12
C ARG A 67 1.02 15.93 0.03
N VAL A 68 1.70 15.18 0.87
CA VAL A 68 2.29 15.72 2.10
C VAL A 68 3.79 15.54 2.07
N ALA A 69 4.52 16.65 2.15
CA ALA A 69 5.98 16.64 2.10
C ALA A 69 6.56 15.91 3.32
N ASP A 70 7.64 15.17 3.10
CA ASP A 70 8.44 14.54 4.15
C ASP A 70 7.65 13.59 5.05
N VAL A 71 6.53 13.05 4.57
CA VAL A 71 5.80 12.05 5.34
C VAL A 71 6.64 10.77 5.42
N GLN A 72 6.65 10.16 6.63
CA GLN A 72 7.30 8.89 6.88
C GLN A 72 6.22 7.83 6.95
N GLY A 73 6.29 6.82 6.11
CA GLY A 73 5.25 5.81 6.06
C GLY A 73 5.76 4.41 6.28
N LEU A 74 4.99 3.60 7.00
CA LEU A 74 5.22 2.17 7.12
C LEU A 74 3.96 1.43 6.74
N GLY A 75 4.03 0.65 5.67
CA GLY A 75 2.95 -0.22 5.24
C GLY A 75 3.19 -1.65 5.68
N ILE A 76 2.13 -2.32 6.08
CA ILE A 76 2.19 -3.70 6.58
C ILE A 76 1.18 -4.52 5.79
N ASP A 77 1.61 -5.67 5.30
CA ASP A 77 0.72 -6.60 4.64
C ASP A 77 1.23 -8.02 4.86
N ARG A 78 0.32 -8.98 4.91
CA ARG A 78 0.69 -10.38 5.03
C ARG A 78 1.17 -10.95 3.71
N ASP A 79 0.79 -10.36 2.61
CA ASP A 79 1.08 -10.86 1.27
C ASP A 79 2.46 -10.41 0.84
N LYS A 80 3.38 -11.36 0.82
CA LYS A 80 4.78 -11.12 0.47
C LYS A 80 4.94 -10.53 -0.93
N ALA A 81 4.14 -10.98 -1.88
CA ALA A 81 4.23 -10.48 -3.25
C ALA A 81 3.77 -9.03 -3.34
N LEU A 82 2.72 -8.67 -2.60
CA LEU A 82 2.25 -7.29 -2.58
C LEU A 82 3.27 -6.36 -1.91
N VAL A 83 3.89 -6.81 -0.82
CA VAL A 83 4.93 -6.01 -0.17
C VAL A 83 6.10 -5.77 -1.12
N ALA A 84 6.49 -6.79 -1.89
CA ALA A 84 7.55 -6.62 -2.88
C ALA A 84 7.16 -5.58 -3.92
N LEU A 85 5.92 -5.61 -4.40
CA LEU A 85 5.43 -4.60 -5.34
C LEU A 85 5.40 -3.21 -4.70
N ALA A 86 4.98 -3.12 -3.44
CA ALA A 86 4.95 -1.83 -2.75
C ALA A 86 6.35 -1.21 -2.68
N ARG A 87 7.35 -2.02 -2.38
CA ARG A 87 8.75 -1.56 -2.37
C ARG A 87 9.20 -1.10 -3.73
N GLN A 88 8.85 -1.84 -4.78
CA GLN A 88 9.17 -1.45 -6.14
C GLN A 88 8.48 -0.14 -6.53
N ASN A 89 7.22 0.01 -6.14
CA ASN A 89 6.46 1.22 -6.43
C ASN A 89 7.06 2.43 -5.72
N ALA A 90 7.49 2.27 -4.47
CA ALA A 90 8.14 3.35 -3.74
C ALA A 90 9.43 3.77 -4.43
N ALA A 91 10.23 2.80 -4.86
CA ALA A 91 11.48 3.09 -5.58
C ALA A 91 11.20 3.79 -6.92
N ALA A 92 10.19 3.32 -7.65
CA ALA A 92 9.84 3.89 -8.96
C ALA A 92 9.37 5.34 -8.84
N ASN A 93 8.85 5.74 -7.69
CA ASN A 93 8.36 7.09 -7.43
C ASN A 93 9.31 7.89 -6.55
N ASP A 94 10.50 7.37 -6.30
CA ASP A 94 11.53 8.04 -5.52
C ASP A 94 11.02 8.46 -4.14
N ARG A 95 10.49 7.47 -3.41
CA ARG A 95 9.92 7.66 -2.07
C ARG A 95 10.69 6.84 -1.05
N PRO A 96 11.93 7.23 -0.69
CA PRO A 96 12.74 6.46 0.26
C PRO A 96 12.18 6.48 1.69
N ASP A 97 11.29 7.42 2.00
CA ASP A 97 10.69 7.53 3.33
C ASP A 97 9.51 6.60 3.53
N LEU A 98 9.12 5.85 2.52
CA LEU A 98 8.08 4.84 2.63
C LEU A 98 8.74 3.47 2.76
N SER A 99 8.35 2.73 3.79
CA SER A 99 8.82 1.39 4.06
C SER A 99 7.67 0.41 4.09
N PHE A 100 7.94 -0.84 3.76
CA PHE A 100 6.89 -1.86 3.70
C PHE A 100 7.44 -3.16 4.27
N ILE A 101 6.66 -3.82 5.13
CA ILE A 101 7.09 -5.08 5.75
C ILE A 101 6.00 -6.13 5.61
N VAL A 102 6.44 -7.39 5.54
CA VAL A 102 5.53 -8.54 5.57
C VAL A 102 5.26 -8.85 7.04
N ALA A 103 4.03 -8.67 7.46
CA ALA A 103 3.65 -8.96 8.84
C ALA A 103 2.14 -9.06 8.94
N ASP A 104 1.68 -9.73 9.99
CA ASP A 104 0.28 -9.78 10.33
C ASP A 104 0.01 -8.67 11.35
N ILE A 105 -0.94 -7.80 11.04
CA ILE A 105 -1.26 -6.69 11.92
C ILE A 105 -1.72 -7.15 13.29
N ALA A 106 -2.27 -8.37 13.39
CA ALA A 106 -2.71 -8.94 14.66
C ALA A 106 -1.55 -9.42 15.55
N SER A 107 -0.35 -9.55 15.00
CA SER A 107 0.81 -10.05 15.73
C SER A 107 2.05 -9.24 15.43
N LEU A 108 1.92 -7.94 15.43
CA LEU A 108 3.03 -7.05 15.13
C LEU A 108 4.06 -7.07 16.25
N PRO A 109 5.36 -7.01 15.89
CA PRO A 109 6.38 -6.72 16.89
C PRO A 109 6.23 -5.29 17.39
N PRO A 110 6.91 -4.93 18.48
CA PRO A 110 6.91 -3.54 18.91
C PRO A 110 7.39 -2.62 17.80
N LEU A 111 6.67 -1.56 17.58
CA LEU A 111 6.96 -0.56 16.55
C LEU A 111 7.13 0.79 17.21
N ASP A 112 7.73 1.71 16.45
CA ASP A 112 7.79 3.10 16.86
C ASP A 112 6.39 3.70 16.92
N THR A 113 6.29 4.87 17.51
CA THR A 113 5.03 5.60 17.56
C THR A 113 4.73 6.25 16.22
N PHE A 114 3.45 6.39 15.93
CA PHE A 114 2.97 7.01 14.71
C PHE A 114 2.00 8.14 15.03
N ASP A 115 1.97 9.13 14.16
CA ASP A 115 1.01 10.24 14.28
C ASP A 115 -0.38 9.83 13.82
N HIS A 116 -0.44 8.98 12.80
CA HIS A 116 -1.69 8.49 12.25
C HIS A 116 -1.56 7.02 11.89
N ALA A 117 -2.67 6.31 11.98
CA ALA A 117 -2.74 4.93 11.52
C ALA A 117 -4.02 4.77 10.71
N CYS A 118 -3.94 3.99 9.66
CA CYS A 118 -5.08 3.72 8.80
C CYS A 118 -5.05 2.28 8.31
N ALA A 119 -6.17 1.85 7.75
CA ALA A 119 -6.29 0.54 7.16
C ALA A 119 -7.33 0.59 6.06
N ASN A 120 -7.10 -0.19 5.02
CA ASN A 120 -8.05 -0.34 3.93
C ASN A 120 -8.26 -1.84 3.71
N PRO A 121 -8.99 -2.51 4.61
CA PRO A 121 -9.18 -3.94 4.49
C PRO A 121 -10.02 -4.28 3.27
N PRO A 122 -9.90 -5.50 2.73
CA PRO A 122 -10.77 -5.93 1.65
C PRO A 122 -12.22 -6.03 2.16
N TYR A 123 -13.14 -5.58 1.34
CA TYR A 123 -14.56 -5.56 1.71
C TYR A 123 -15.33 -6.73 1.14
N HIS A 124 -14.71 -7.57 0.31
CA HIS A 124 -15.38 -8.73 -0.24
C HIS A 124 -15.19 -9.92 0.70
N ASN A 125 -16.16 -10.80 0.70
CA ASN A 125 -16.11 -12.01 1.51
C ASN A 125 -15.46 -13.12 0.69
N GLU A 126 -14.37 -13.68 1.20
CA GLU A 126 -13.63 -14.70 0.48
C GLU A 126 -14.43 -15.98 0.25
N ALA A 127 -15.37 -16.26 1.11
CA ALA A 127 -16.20 -17.42 0.95
C ALA A 127 -17.33 -17.20 -0.05
N GLY A 128 -17.39 -16.04 -0.65
CA GLY A 128 -18.46 -15.70 -1.55
C GLY A 128 -19.76 -15.36 -0.84
N THR A 129 -19.75 -15.31 0.47
CA THR A 129 -20.91 -14.93 1.25
C THR A 129 -21.02 -13.42 1.27
N PRO A 130 -22.20 -12.86 1.01
CA PRO A 130 -22.34 -11.42 1.07
C PRO A 130 -21.95 -10.88 2.43
N SER A 131 -21.36 -9.71 2.45
CA SER A 131 -21.08 -9.03 3.70
C SER A 131 -22.39 -8.69 4.39
N PRO A 132 -22.46 -8.84 5.69
CA PRO A 132 -23.65 -8.46 6.42
C PRO A 132 -23.95 -6.98 6.34
#